data_92eb4b5784591d7b3a8fe1aad06e7078
#
_entry.id   92eb4b5784591d7b3a8fe1aad06e7078
#
_cell.length_a   1.000
_cell.length_b   1.000
_cell.length_c   1.000
_cell.angle_alpha   90.00
_cell.angle_beta   90.00
_cell.angle_gamma   90.00
#
_symmetry.space_group_name_H-M   'P 1'
#
loop_
_entity.id
_entity.type
_entity.pdbx_description
1 polymer ?
#
loop_
_entity_poly.entity_id
_entity_poly.type
_entity_poly.pdbx_seq_one_letter_code
_entity_poly.pdbx_strand_id
1 'polypeptide(L)'
;LIEHELDYKFVKIMKVEKPKRPYTEYNYGGDLIYYGIEVLVDGRADVYTGTPLEDWNNLTKLTVYSEPNKKYNKHTFVEDIIKKYNFDAFLVDVNRPLYQYLITNADKYELVKENKETAYFRVIN
;
A
#
# COMPACT_ATOMS: atom_id res chain seq x y z
N LEU A 1 -17.67 19.50 -6.95
CA LEU A 1 -16.96 19.29 -5.70
C LEU A 1 -16.19 17.98 -5.72
N ILE A 2 -14.92 18.06 -5.38
CA ILE A 2 -14.09 16.88 -5.26
C ILE A 2 -14.17 16.40 -3.81
N GLU A 3 -14.63 15.17 -3.63
CA GLU A 3 -14.61 14.56 -2.31
C GLU A 3 -13.28 13.87 -2.12
N HIS A 4 -12.61 14.21 -1.03
CA HIS A 4 -11.34 13.58 -0.66
C HIS A 4 -11.60 12.57 0.45
N GLU A 5 -11.29 11.31 0.19
CA GLU A 5 -11.44 10.25 1.18
C GLU A 5 -10.29 10.21 2.17
N LEU A 6 -9.14 10.74 1.76
CA LEU A 6 -7.92 10.69 2.55
C LEU A 6 -7.81 11.90 3.47
N ASP A 7 -7.62 11.64 4.77
CA ASP A 7 -7.35 12.70 5.73
C ASP A 7 -6.06 13.42 5.35
N TYR A 8 -6.13 14.74 5.25
CA TYR A 8 -4.99 15.56 4.84
C TYR A 8 -3.76 15.38 5.75
N LYS A 9 -3.96 14.95 7.00
CA LYS A 9 -2.84 14.70 7.91
C LYS A 9 -1.85 13.68 7.36
N PHE A 10 -2.35 12.69 6.62
CA PHE A 10 -1.49 11.71 5.95
C PHE A 10 -0.73 12.32 4.79
N VAL A 11 -1.38 13.20 4.04
CA VAL A 11 -0.71 13.94 2.96
C VAL A 11 0.45 14.74 3.51
N LYS A 12 0.24 15.44 4.64
CA LYS A 12 1.29 16.23 5.28
C LYS A 12 2.48 15.36 5.69
N ILE A 13 2.20 14.20 6.28
CA ILE A 13 3.26 13.27 6.67
C ILE A 13 4.05 12.83 5.45
N MET A 14 3.37 12.46 4.37
CA MET A 14 4.06 12.02 3.16
C MET A 14 4.87 13.13 2.51
N LYS A 15 4.41 14.37 2.61
CA LYS A 15 5.20 15.51 2.11
C LYS A 15 6.48 15.74 2.91
N VAL A 16 6.46 15.44 4.21
CA VAL A 16 7.65 15.53 5.06
C VAL A 16 8.57 14.33 4.86
N GLU A 17 8.00 13.13 4.87
CA GLU A 17 8.75 11.88 4.73
C GLU A 17 9.34 11.71 3.33
N LYS A 18 8.64 12.19 2.32
CA LYS A 18 9.03 12.09 0.91
C LYS A 18 9.40 10.67 0.51
N PRO A 19 8.48 9.70 0.71
CA PRO A 19 8.78 8.34 0.28
C PRO A 19 8.97 8.30 -1.24
N LYS A 20 9.96 7.56 -1.68
CA LYS A 20 10.28 7.48 -3.10
C LYS A 20 9.40 6.49 -3.83
N ARG A 21 8.99 5.44 -3.15
CA ARG A 21 8.19 4.38 -3.75
C ARG A 21 7.11 3.92 -2.78
N PRO A 22 6.11 4.79 -2.51
CA PRO A 22 5.05 4.42 -1.58
C PRO A 22 4.04 3.47 -2.21
N TYR A 23 3.61 2.48 -1.44
CA TYR A 23 2.39 1.74 -1.76
C TYR A 23 1.20 2.52 -1.23
N THR A 24 0.15 2.65 -2.02
CA THR A 24 -1.07 3.31 -1.59
C THR A 24 -2.29 2.51 -2.00
N GLU A 25 -3.37 2.63 -1.23
CA GLU A 25 -4.64 2.06 -1.64
C GLU A 25 -5.14 2.77 -2.91
N TYR A 26 -5.86 2.01 -3.73
CA TYR A 26 -6.35 2.50 -5.02
C TYR A 26 -7.17 3.79 -4.88
N ASN A 27 -8.03 3.84 -3.87
CA ASN A 27 -8.92 4.99 -3.67
C ASN A 27 -8.21 6.23 -3.14
N TYR A 28 -6.97 6.10 -2.65
CA TYR A 28 -6.20 7.27 -2.19
C TYR A 28 -5.36 7.89 -3.31
N GLY A 29 -5.17 7.17 -4.42
CA GLY A 29 -4.29 7.60 -5.49
C GLY A 29 -4.67 8.96 -6.07
N GLY A 30 -5.95 9.19 -6.30
CA GLY A 30 -6.44 10.46 -6.83
C GLY A 30 -6.16 11.63 -5.91
N ASP A 31 -6.37 11.45 -4.60
CA ASP A 31 -6.10 12.49 -3.61
C ASP A 31 -4.60 12.81 -3.55
N LEU A 32 -3.78 11.78 -3.56
CA LEU A 32 -2.33 11.96 -3.49
C LEU A 32 -1.80 12.69 -4.72
N ILE A 33 -2.27 12.34 -5.90
CA ILE A 33 -1.88 13.02 -7.15
C ILE A 33 -2.32 14.48 -7.10
N TYR A 34 -3.52 14.74 -6.62
CA TYR A 34 -4.03 16.09 -6.46
C TYR A 34 -3.08 16.95 -5.62
N TYR A 35 -2.51 16.38 -4.56
CA TYR A 35 -1.57 17.08 -3.69
C TYR A 35 -0.12 16.98 -4.13
N GLY A 36 0.14 16.43 -5.33
CA GLY A 36 1.47 16.38 -5.90
C GLY A 36 2.35 15.24 -5.42
N ILE A 37 1.76 14.17 -4.89
CA ILE A 37 2.49 13.00 -4.45
C ILE A 37 2.39 11.91 -5.52
N GLU A 38 3.54 11.40 -5.97
CA GLU A 38 3.58 10.32 -6.95
C GLU A 38 3.15 9.01 -6.33
N VAL A 39 2.39 8.22 -7.09
CA VAL A 39 1.91 6.90 -6.67
C VAL A 39 2.19 5.88 -7.76
N LEU A 40 2.38 4.62 -7.33
CA LEU A 40 2.65 3.53 -8.26
C LEU A 40 1.39 3.15 -9.07
N VAL A 41 0.25 3.11 -8.41
CA VAL A 41 -1.04 2.74 -9.01
C VAL A 41 -2.08 3.78 -8.64
N ASP A 42 -2.78 4.31 -9.64
CA ASP A 42 -3.89 5.23 -9.43
C ASP A 42 -5.13 4.73 -10.19
N GLY A 43 -6.18 5.54 -10.26
CA GLY A 43 -7.42 5.18 -10.93
C GLY A 43 -7.30 5.03 -12.44
N ARG A 44 -6.13 5.31 -13.03
CA ARG A 44 -5.88 5.21 -14.46
C ARG A 44 -4.96 4.05 -14.81
N ALA A 45 -4.78 3.12 -13.89
CA ALA A 45 -3.82 2.03 -14.04
C ALA A 45 -4.17 1.10 -15.19
N ASP A 46 -3.16 0.44 -15.71
CA ASP A 46 -3.27 -0.52 -16.80
C ASP A 46 -3.94 -1.82 -16.35
N VAL A 47 -4.41 -2.59 -17.33
CA VAL A 47 -5.11 -3.86 -17.11
C VAL A 47 -4.29 -5.07 -17.57
N TYR A 48 -2.98 -4.93 -17.70
CA TYR A 48 -2.11 -6.01 -18.17
C TYR A 48 -1.78 -6.98 -17.04
N THR A 49 -1.72 -8.27 -17.37
CA THR A 49 -1.32 -9.32 -16.44
C THR A 49 0.14 -9.14 -16.01
N GLY A 50 0.41 -9.34 -14.72
CA GLY A 50 1.75 -9.16 -14.17
C GLY A 50 2.15 -7.72 -14.02
N THR A 51 1.22 -6.82 -14.22
CA THR A 51 1.43 -5.37 -14.13
C THR A 51 1.40 -4.91 -12.68
N PRO A 52 1.81 -3.66 -12.41
CA PRO A 52 1.64 -3.08 -11.09
C PRO A 52 0.21 -3.15 -10.56
N LEU A 53 -0.79 -3.00 -11.43
CA LEU A 53 -2.18 -3.08 -11.00
C LEU A 53 -2.54 -4.48 -10.48
N GLU A 54 -2.13 -5.53 -11.19
CA GLU A 54 -2.41 -6.90 -10.75
C GLU A 54 -1.69 -7.21 -9.44
N ASP A 55 -0.42 -6.87 -9.33
CA ASP A 55 0.35 -7.09 -8.11
C ASP A 55 -0.23 -6.29 -6.95
N TRP A 56 -0.63 -5.05 -7.20
CA TRP A 56 -1.28 -4.20 -6.21
C TRP A 56 -2.57 -4.83 -5.69
N ASN A 57 -3.41 -5.33 -6.60
CA ASN A 57 -4.67 -5.99 -6.23
C ASN A 57 -4.41 -7.22 -5.35
N ASN A 58 -3.45 -8.05 -5.76
CA ASN A 58 -3.11 -9.24 -5.01
C ASN A 58 -2.56 -8.90 -3.63
N LEU A 59 -1.70 -7.89 -3.56
CA LEU A 59 -1.13 -7.45 -2.30
C LEU A 59 -2.20 -6.91 -1.35
N THR A 60 -3.05 -6.01 -1.85
CA THR A 60 -4.11 -5.40 -1.04
C THR A 60 -5.02 -6.44 -0.42
N LYS A 61 -5.39 -7.44 -1.19
CA LYS A 61 -6.35 -8.48 -0.76
C LYS A 61 -5.67 -9.70 -0.16
N LEU A 62 -4.36 -9.83 -0.32
CA LEU A 62 -3.60 -11.02 0.06
C LEU A 62 -4.23 -12.29 -0.51
N THR A 63 -4.68 -12.22 -1.77
CA THR A 63 -5.49 -13.27 -2.36
C THR A 63 -4.72 -14.52 -2.80
N VAL A 64 -3.41 -14.39 -2.95
CA VAL A 64 -2.61 -15.47 -3.50
C VAL A 64 -2.67 -16.75 -2.68
N TYR A 65 -2.81 -16.64 -1.38
CA TYR A 65 -2.84 -17.84 -0.54
C TYR A 65 -4.21 -18.48 -0.44
N SER A 66 -5.21 -17.91 -1.08
CA SER A 66 -6.50 -18.58 -1.24
C SER A 66 -6.50 -19.44 -2.50
N GLU A 67 -5.45 -19.37 -3.30
CA GLU A 67 -5.28 -20.20 -4.48
C GLU A 67 -5.16 -21.67 -4.12
N PRO A 68 -5.65 -22.57 -5.00
CA PRO A 68 -5.49 -24.00 -4.75
C PRO A 68 -4.02 -24.44 -4.76
N ASN A 69 -3.15 -23.69 -5.40
CA ASN A 69 -1.73 -23.99 -5.42
C ASN A 69 -1.07 -23.52 -4.12
N LYS A 70 -0.77 -24.45 -3.26
CA LYS A 70 -0.28 -24.19 -1.91
C LYS A 70 1.22 -23.96 -1.81
N LYS A 71 1.91 -23.73 -2.93
CA LYS A 71 3.35 -23.50 -2.92
C LYS A 71 3.72 -22.17 -2.27
N TYR A 72 2.82 -21.20 -2.32
CA TYR A 72 3.09 -19.89 -1.76
C TYR A 72 2.44 -19.76 -0.40
N ASN A 73 3.21 -19.31 0.57
CA ASN A 73 2.63 -18.86 1.82
C ASN A 73 2.49 -17.34 1.78
N LYS A 74 1.69 -16.83 2.71
CA LYS A 74 1.36 -15.42 2.80
C LYS A 74 2.59 -14.52 2.90
N HIS A 75 3.53 -14.90 3.77
CA HIS A 75 4.74 -14.10 3.98
C HIS A 75 5.60 -14.03 2.74
N THR A 76 5.86 -15.16 2.11
CA THR A 76 6.71 -15.22 0.92
C THR A 76 6.13 -14.35 -0.18
N PHE A 77 4.82 -14.46 -0.40
CA PHE A 77 4.18 -13.69 -1.46
C PHE A 77 4.28 -12.19 -1.23
N VAL A 78 3.94 -11.74 -0.03
CA VAL A 78 3.94 -10.31 0.30
C VAL A 78 5.36 -9.75 0.21
N GLU A 79 6.34 -10.45 0.78
CA GLU A 79 7.72 -9.99 0.75
C GLU A 79 8.28 -9.95 -0.67
N ASP A 80 7.90 -10.90 -1.52
CA ASP A 80 8.33 -10.90 -2.92
C ASP A 80 7.83 -9.66 -3.66
N ILE A 81 6.57 -9.29 -3.45
CA ILE A 81 6.02 -8.10 -4.10
C ILE A 81 6.65 -6.83 -3.54
N ILE A 82 6.79 -6.74 -2.22
CA ILE A 82 7.42 -5.58 -1.61
C ILE A 82 8.83 -5.38 -2.16
N LYS A 83 9.57 -6.47 -2.30
CA LYS A 83 10.92 -6.46 -2.84
C LYS A 83 10.94 -6.08 -4.32
N LYS A 84 10.02 -6.63 -5.11
CA LYS A 84 9.92 -6.36 -6.55
C LYS A 84 9.79 -4.87 -6.83
N TYR A 85 8.94 -4.18 -6.07
CA TYR A 85 8.70 -2.75 -6.27
C TYR A 85 9.53 -1.87 -5.35
N ASN A 86 10.26 -2.47 -4.41
CA ASN A 86 11.10 -1.75 -3.46
C ASN A 86 10.32 -0.67 -2.70
N PHE A 87 9.13 -1.04 -2.21
CA PHE A 87 8.32 -0.10 -1.45
C PHE A 87 9.05 0.37 -0.20
N ASP A 88 9.02 1.66 0.05
CA ASP A 88 9.62 2.26 1.24
C ASP A 88 8.59 2.80 2.23
N ALA A 89 7.32 2.84 1.84
CA ALA A 89 6.23 3.29 2.70
C ALA A 89 4.91 2.65 2.26
N PHE A 90 3.96 2.61 3.17
CA PHE A 90 2.63 2.04 2.90
C PHE A 90 1.55 2.94 3.48
N LEU A 91 0.61 3.35 2.64
CA LEU A 91 -0.59 4.06 3.06
C LEU A 91 -1.77 3.13 2.78
N VAL A 92 -2.37 2.58 3.83
CA VAL A 92 -3.32 1.47 3.69
C VAL A 92 -4.61 1.74 4.46
N ASP A 93 -5.67 1.06 4.03
CA ASP A 93 -6.94 1.02 4.74
C ASP A 93 -6.82 0.00 5.87
N VAL A 94 -7.17 0.40 7.09
CA VAL A 94 -7.05 -0.47 8.28
C VAL A 94 -7.95 -1.70 8.19
N ASN A 95 -8.94 -1.69 7.30
CA ASN A 95 -9.86 -2.82 7.11
C ASN A 95 -9.35 -3.86 6.10
N ARG A 96 -8.18 -3.62 5.50
CA ARG A 96 -7.61 -4.54 4.52
C ARG A 96 -6.67 -5.55 5.17
N PRO A 97 -6.57 -6.76 4.60
CA PRO A 97 -5.64 -7.77 5.11
C PRO A 97 -4.19 -7.31 5.15
N LEU A 98 -3.78 -6.47 4.22
CA LEU A 98 -2.41 -5.94 4.19
C LEU A 98 -2.09 -5.17 5.48
N TYR A 99 -3.04 -4.41 6.00
CA TYR A 99 -2.83 -3.70 7.27
C TYR A 99 -2.45 -4.68 8.39
N GLN A 100 -3.18 -5.79 8.50
CA GLN A 100 -2.89 -6.80 9.53
C GLN A 100 -1.49 -7.40 9.34
N TYR A 101 -1.10 -7.63 8.10
CA TYR A 101 0.24 -8.14 7.82
C TYR A 101 1.31 -7.16 8.30
N LEU A 102 1.15 -5.88 7.98
CA LEU A 102 2.13 -4.86 8.36
C LEU A 102 2.21 -4.68 9.87
N ILE A 103 1.07 -4.67 10.56
CA ILE A 103 1.01 -4.54 12.02
C ILE A 103 1.72 -5.72 12.70
N THR A 104 1.52 -6.93 12.20
CA THR A 104 2.12 -8.12 12.81
C THR A 104 3.60 -8.27 12.51
N ASN A 105 4.13 -7.51 11.57
CA ASN A 105 5.56 -7.51 11.24
C ASN A 105 6.21 -6.18 11.62
N ALA A 106 5.99 -5.77 12.86
CA ALA A 106 6.44 -4.47 13.36
C ALA A 106 7.95 -4.31 13.39
N ASP A 107 8.70 -5.39 13.29
CA ASP A 107 10.15 -5.35 13.16
C ASP A 107 10.61 -4.84 11.79
N LYS A 108 9.73 -4.92 10.79
CA LYS A 108 10.02 -4.48 9.42
C LYS A 108 9.28 -3.22 9.00
N TYR A 109 8.12 -3.00 9.59
CA TYR A 109 7.23 -1.91 9.19
C TYR A 109 6.81 -1.11 10.40
N GLU A 110 7.24 0.15 10.43
CA GLU A 110 6.95 1.04 11.55
C GLU A 110 5.64 1.78 11.28
N LEU A 111 4.69 1.66 12.21
CA LEU A 111 3.46 2.44 12.15
C LEU A 111 3.78 3.88 12.55
N VAL A 112 3.66 4.80 11.60
CA VAL A 112 3.95 6.22 11.83
C VAL A 112 2.71 6.96 12.31
N LYS A 113 1.57 6.68 11.69
CA LYS A 113 0.30 7.30 12.07
C LYS A 113 -0.86 6.43 11.62
N GLU A 114 -1.92 6.45 12.42
CA GLU A 114 -3.15 5.76 12.03
C GLU A 114 -4.36 6.51 12.59
N ASN A 115 -5.49 6.40 11.89
CA ASN A 115 -6.79 6.80 12.40
C ASN A 115 -7.75 5.63 12.24
N LYS A 116 -9.06 5.87 12.31
CA LYS A 116 -10.07 4.79 12.23
C LYS A 116 -10.10 4.10 10.87
N GLU A 117 -9.62 4.76 9.83
CA GLU A 117 -9.76 4.28 8.45
C GLU A 117 -8.44 4.01 7.77
N THR A 118 -7.40 4.74 8.12
CA THR A 118 -6.14 4.79 7.36
C THR A 118 -4.94 4.66 8.28
N ALA A 119 -3.90 3.99 7.79
CA ALA A 119 -2.63 3.87 8.50
C ALA A 119 -1.48 4.11 7.54
N TYR A 120 -0.44 4.78 8.03
CA TYR A 120 0.78 5.02 7.27
C TYR A 120 1.95 4.32 7.96
N PHE A 121 2.66 3.49 7.19
CA PHE A 121 3.81 2.74 7.66
C PHE A 121 5.06 3.15 6.89
N ARG A 122 6.18 3.08 7.59
CA ARG A 122 7.52 3.27 7.02
C ARG A 122 8.25 1.94 7.06
N VAL A 123 8.98 1.63 5.99
CA VAL A 123 9.82 0.43 5.99
C VAL A 123 11.07 0.70 6.81
N ILE A 124 11.36 -0.19 7.73
CA ILE A 124 12.56 -0.12 8.58
C ILE A 124 13.69 -0.85 7.87
N ASN A 125 14.81 -0.18 7.72
CA ASN A 125 15.99 -0.77 7.10
C ASN A 125 17.01 -1.21 8.14
#